data_3e1a3075694de12f71d041dacc783632
#
_entry.id   3e1a3075694de12f71d041dacc783632
#
_cell.length_a   1.000
_cell.length_b   1.000
_cell.length_c   1.000
_cell.angle_alpha   90.00
_cell.angle_beta   90.00
_cell.angle_gamma   90.00
#
_symmetry.space_group_name_H-M   'P 1'
#
loop_
_entity.id
_entity.type
_entity.pdbx_description
1 polymer ?
#
loop_
_entity_poly.entity_id
_entity_poly.type
_entity_poly.pdbx_seq_one_letter_code
_entity_poly.pdbx_strand_id
1 'polypeptide(L)'
;FNETDEARFVLDRIQAWETAGHKRAEVAILYRSNAQSRVFEELLVQTGVPYRVYGGLRFFERAEIKDALAYLRLVASRHDDPSFERVCNVPTRGLGDRTLDTLRLHARAKGLSLWEAAHSLLSEQTLAARAANALKGFLDLIERLAADSAGLSLGEQAEQVLHGSGLLEFHRNDKIEKSDARVENLEELVNAVRNYEHDPARGLDPMSSFLAHAAREAGEAEAEAWEDRVQ
;
A
#
# COMPACT_ATOMS: atom_id res chain seq x y z
N PHE A 1 -5.16 21.88 -15.82
CA PHE A 1 -4.15 20.86 -16.15
C PHE A 1 -3.71 20.21 -14.85
N ASN A 2 -3.96 18.93 -14.71
CA ASN A 2 -3.53 18.12 -13.58
C ASN A 2 -2.67 16.93 -14.09
N GLU A 3 -2.12 16.14 -13.18
CA GLU A 3 -1.26 14.99 -13.49
C GLU A 3 -1.96 13.95 -14.39
N THR A 4 -3.27 13.77 -14.22
CA THR A 4 -4.07 12.87 -15.06
C THR A 4 -4.20 13.39 -16.49
N ASP A 5 -4.36 14.70 -16.68
CA ASP A 5 -4.41 15.32 -18.01
C ASP A 5 -3.06 15.17 -18.73
N GLU A 6 -1.95 15.31 -18.00
CA GLU A 6 -0.60 15.09 -18.52
C GLU A 6 -0.41 13.63 -18.97
N ALA A 7 -0.80 12.68 -18.13
CA ALA A 7 -0.68 11.27 -18.45
C ALA A 7 -1.55 10.87 -19.66
N ARG A 8 -2.77 11.40 -19.76
CA ARG A 8 -3.64 11.21 -20.94
C ARG A 8 -3.01 11.76 -22.21
N PHE A 9 -2.47 12.98 -22.14
CA PHE A 9 -1.77 13.56 -23.27
C PHE A 9 -0.61 12.68 -23.75
N VAL A 10 0.21 12.17 -22.82
CA VAL A 10 1.32 11.27 -23.16
C VAL A 10 0.81 9.98 -23.79
N LEU A 11 -0.27 9.39 -23.25
CA LEU A 11 -0.88 8.18 -23.82
C LEU A 11 -1.41 8.42 -25.23
N ASP A 12 -2.10 9.54 -25.49
CA ASP A 12 -2.58 9.91 -26.83
C ASP A 12 -1.43 10.01 -27.81
N ARG A 13 -0.26 10.53 -27.36
CA ARG A 13 0.94 10.59 -28.20
C ARG A 13 1.51 9.21 -28.50
N ILE A 14 1.50 8.28 -27.53
CA ILE A 14 1.92 6.89 -27.73
C ILE A 14 1.01 6.20 -28.74
N GLN A 15 -0.29 6.34 -28.62
CA GLN A 15 -1.26 5.77 -29.57
C GLN A 15 -1.13 6.34 -30.98
N ALA A 16 -0.87 7.64 -31.11
CA ALA A 16 -0.60 8.27 -32.40
C ALA A 16 0.71 7.73 -33.01
N TRP A 17 1.74 7.48 -32.20
CA TRP A 17 3.01 6.89 -32.63
C TRP A 17 2.80 5.46 -33.17
N GLU A 18 2.04 4.64 -32.48
CA GLU A 18 1.67 3.30 -32.92
C GLU A 18 0.86 3.32 -34.23
N THR A 19 -0.12 4.23 -34.33
CA THR A 19 -0.95 4.40 -35.52
C THR A 19 -0.11 4.77 -36.75
N ALA A 20 1.00 5.48 -36.54
CA ALA A 20 1.99 5.81 -37.58
C ALA A 20 2.89 4.61 -37.97
N GLY A 21 2.71 3.42 -37.35
CA GLY A 21 3.43 2.18 -37.67
C GLY A 21 4.72 1.96 -36.88
N HIS A 22 4.93 2.72 -35.82
CA HIS A 22 6.09 2.58 -34.92
C HIS A 22 5.81 1.60 -33.77
N LYS A 23 6.87 1.18 -33.07
CA LYS A 23 6.78 0.25 -31.95
C LYS A 23 6.74 0.98 -30.61
N ARG A 24 6.02 0.43 -29.63
CA ARG A 24 6.01 0.89 -28.23
C ARG A 24 7.39 0.84 -27.60
N ALA A 25 8.20 -0.15 -27.94
CA ALA A 25 9.58 -0.30 -27.45
C ALA A 25 10.50 0.89 -27.82
N GLU A 26 10.08 1.74 -28.76
CA GLU A 26 10.79 2.99 -29.14
C GLU A 26 10.38 4.17 -28.25
N VAL A 27 9.43 3.98 -27.31
CA VAL A 27 8.91 5.04 -26.44
C VAL A 27 9.41 4.82 -25.01
N ALA A 28 9.92 5.88 -24.39
CA ALA A 28 10.24 5.93 -22.97
C ALA A 28 9.60 7.15 -22.31
N ILE A 29 8.99 6.93 -21.13
CA ILE A 29 8.47 8.00 -20.28
C ILE A 29 9.50 8.28 -19.19
N LEU A 30 10.03 9.51 -19.17
CA LEU A 30 11.00 9.94 -18.17
C LEU A 30 10.33 10.87 -17.15
N TYR A 31 10.53 10.59 -15.88
CA TYR A 31 10.01 11.39 -14.78
C TYR A 31 11.09 11.67 -13.74
N ARG A 32 10.91 12.75 -12.98
CA ARG A 32 11.91 13.19 -12.00
C ARG A 32 11.83 12.44 -10.68
N SER A 33 10.61 12.18 -10.20
CA SER A 33 10.34 11.50 -8.93
C SER A 33 9.64 10.17 -9.18
N ASN A 34 10.00 9.16 -8.41
CA ASN A 34 9.36 7.83 -8.48
C ASN A 34 7.84 7.89 -8.17
N ALA A 35 7.39 8.86 -7.39
CA ALA A 35 5.96 9.04 -7.12
C ALA A 35 5.16 9.33 -8.39
N GLN A 36 5.73 10.08 -9.34
CA GLN A 36 5.08 10.45 -10.60
C GLN A 36 4.74 9.25 -11.49
N SER A 37 5.42 8.10 -11.32
CA SER A 37 5.14 6.91 -12.15
C SER A 37 3.71 6.39 -11.98
N ARG A 38 3.10 6.55 -10.79
CA ARG A 38 1.79 6.00 -10.46
C ARG A 38 0.71 6.33 -11.50
N VAL A 39 0.56 7.61 -11.84
CA VAL A 39 -0.50 8.07 -12.75
C VAL A 39 -0.33 7.48 -14.15
N PHE A 40 0.92 7.35 -14.61
CA PHE A 40 1.22 6.70 -15.90
C PHE A 40 0.96 5.20 -15.83
N GLU A 41 1.42 4.51 -14.78
CA GLU A 41 1.22 3.08 -14.58
C GLU A 41 -0.28 2.74 -14.57
N GLU A 42 -1.08 3.46 -13.77
CA GLU A 42 -2.53 3.29 -13.67
C GLU A 42 -3.23 3.47 -15.01
N LEU A 43 -2.87 4.51 -15.77
CA LEU A 43 -3.49 4.78 -17.07
C LEU A 43 -3.10 3.74 -18.13
N LEU A 44 -1.82 3.30 -18.14
CA LEU A 44 -1.34 2.25 -19.04
C LEU A 44 -2.05 0.91 -18.76
N VAL A 45 -2.25 0.56 -17.48
CA VAL A 45 -3.02 -0.63 -17.07
C VAL A 45 -4.48 -0.51 -17.51
N GLN A 46 -5.15 0.62 -17.23
CA GLN A 46 -6.56 0.84 -17.60
C GLN A 46 -6.80 0.72 -19.10
N THR A 47 -5.83 1.12 -19.90
CA THR A 47 -5.90 1.09 -21.36
C THR A 47 -5.34 -0.18 -21.99
N GLY A 48 -4.82 -1.10 -21.17
CA GLY A 48 -4.22 -2.36 -21.62
C GLY A 48 -2.92 -2.17 -22.43
N VAL A 49 -2.21 -1.06 -22.21
CA VAL A 49 -0.92 -0.80 -22.87
C VAL A 49 0.21 -1.45 -22.07
N PRO A 50 0.90 -2.46 -22.60
CA PRO A 50 2.02 -3.11 -21.91
C PRO A 50 3.16 -2.12 -21.62
N TYR A 51 3.69 -2.13 -20.41
CA TYR A 51 4.80 -1.27 -20.00
C TYR A 51 5.79 -1.99 -19.09
N ARG A 52 6.94 -1.37 -18.87
CA ARG A 52 7.93 -1.82 -17.89
C ARG A 52 8.55 -0.63 -17.17
N VAL A 53 8.65 -0.74 -15.84
CA VAL A 53 9.38 0.23 -15.02
C VAL A 53 10.85 -0.18 -14.94
N TYR A 54 11.74 0.69 -15.37
CA TYR A 54 13.19 0.49 -15.26
C TYR A 54 13.75 1.16 -14.01
N GLY A 55 14.62 0.44 -13.31
CA GLY A 55 15.32 0.96 -12.13
C GLY A 55 14.53 0.90 -10.81
N GLY A 56 13.34 0.30 -10.80
CA GLY A 56 12.54 0.18 -9.58
C GLY A 56 11.37 -0.79 -9.70
N LEU A 57 10.62 -0.89 -8.60
CA LEU A 57 9.35 -1.60 -8.52
C LEU A 57 8.21 -0.68 -8.97
N ARG A 58 7.14 -1.27 -9.49
CA ARG A 58 5.87 -0.58 -9.75
C ARG A 58 5.36 0.08 -8.47
N PHE A 59 4.54 1.12 -8.61
CA PHE A 59 4.12 1.93 -7.46
C PHE A 59 3.55 1.09 -6.31
N PHE A 60 2.56 0.24 -6.58
CA PHE A 60 1.92 -0.58 -5.54
C PHE A 60 2.76 -1.77 -5.05
N GLU A 61 3.91 -2.03 -5.66
CA GLU A 61 4.86 -3.07 -5.23
C GLU A 61 5.93 -2.58 -4.26
N ARG A 62 6.11 -1.25 -4.13
CA ARG A 62 7.10 -0.64 -3.25
C ARG A 62 6.83 -0.98 -1.79
N ALA A 63 7.89 -1.22 -1.02
CA ALA A 63 7.79 -1.71 0.36
C ALA A 63 6.98 -0.76 1.25
N GLU A 64 7.25 0.55 1.20
CA GLU A 64 6.55 1.58 1.95
C GLU A 64 5.06 1.67 1.58
N ILE A 65 4.72 1.46 0.31
CA ILE A 65 3.33 1.43 -0.16
C ILE A 65 2.61 0.17 0.35
N LYS A 66 3.26 -0.99 0.28
CA LYS A 66 2.72 -2.23 0.84
C LYS A 66 2.50 -2.13 2.36
N ASP A 67 3.41 -1.45 3.08
CA ASP A 67 3.25 -1.20 4.52
C ASP A 67 2.04 -0.28 4.80
N ALA A 68 1.90 0.80 4.05
CA ALA A 68 0.77 1.70 4.16
C ALA A 68 -0.56 1.01 3.85
N LEU A 69 -0.64 0.24 2.75
CA LEU A 69 -1.83 -0.55 2.39
C LEU A 69 -2.17 -1.59 3.47
N ALA A 70 -1.16 -2.21 4.10
CA ALA A 70 -1.39 -3.15 5.17
C ALA A 70 -2.00 -2.47 6.42
N TYR A 71 -1.57 -1.25 6.77
CA TYR A 71 -2.24 -0.47 7.81
C TYR A 71 -3.70 -0.16 7.46
N LEU A 72 -3.96 0.31 6.24
CA LEU A 72 -5.32 0.61 5.79
C LEU A 72 -6.22 -0.65 5.83
N ARG A 73 -5.70 -1.81 5.38
CA ARG A 73 -6.41 -3.08 5.45
C ARG A 73 -6.72 -3.48 6.88
N LEU A 74 -5.76 -3.37 7.79
CA LEU A 74 -5.93 -3.76 9.17
C LEU A 74 -6.90 -2.83 9.92
N VAL A 75 -6.93 -1.55 9.56
CA VAL A 75 -7.93 -0.59 10.05
C VAL A 75 -9.33 -0.93 9.51
N ALA A 76 -9.45 -1.34 8.26
CA ALA A 76 -10.72 -1.77 7.67
C ALA A 76 -11.18 -3.16 8.17
N SER A 77 -10.25 -4.09 8.35
CA SER A 77 -10.53 -5.47 8.79
C SER A 77 -9.44 -5.99 9.73
N ARG A 78 -9.81 -6.31 10.97
CA ARG A 78 -8.91 -6.86 12.00
C ARG A 78 -8.42 -8.27 11.71
N HIS A 79 -9.12 -8.99 10.82
CA HIS A 79 -8.84 -10.41 10.52
C HIS A 79 -7.90 -10.61 9.32
N ASP A 80 -7.25 -9.54 8.84
CA ASP A 80 -6.23 -9.62 7.77
C ASP A 80 -4.87 -9.99 8.38
N ASP A 81 -4.64 -11.28 8.58
CA ASP A 81 -3.41 -11.82 9.16
C ASP A 81 -2.14 -11.41 8.40
N PRO A 82 -2.08 -11.46 7.05
CA PRO A 82 -0.91 -10.98 6.31
C PRO A 82 -0.58 -9.50 6.59
N SER A 83 -1.60 -8.65 6.67
CA SER A 83 -1.40 -7.23 7.00
C SER A 83 -0.96 -7.05 8.46
N PHE A 84 -1.52 -7.83 9.39
CA PHE A 84 -1.07 -7.84 10.79
C PHE A 84 0.41 -8.16 10.89
N GLU A 85 0.86 -9.28 10.31
CA GLU A 85 2.28 -9.68 10.33
C GLU A 85 3.19 -8.64 9.72
N ARG A 86 2.75 -8.01 8.64
CA ARG A 86 3.53 -7.03 7.94
C ARG A 86 3.83 -5.78 8.77
N VAL A 87 2.83 -5.25 9.48
CA VAL A 87 2.95 -3.92 10.11
C VAL A 87 3.06 -3.92 11.63
N CYS A 88 2.88 -5.04 12.30
CA CYS A 88 2.91 -5.08 13.77
C CYS A 88 4.23 -4.55 14.37
N ASN A 89 5.33 -4.67 13.63
CA ASN A 89 6.65 -4.15 14.02
C ASN A 89 7.26 -3.14 13.03
N VAL A 90 6.45 -2.52 12.18
CA VAL A 90 6.84 -1.46 11.25
C VAL A 90 5.95 -0.24 11.47
N PRO A 91 6.45 0.88 11.99
CA PRO A 91 7.77 1.12 12.62
C PRO A 91 8.09 0.17 13.76
N THR A 92 9.38 0.03 14.11
CA THR A 92 9.84 -0.89 15.16
C THR A 92 9.16 -0.60 16.51
N ARG A 93 8.47 -1.62 17.08
CA ARG A 93 7.73 -1.54 18.36
C ARG A 93 8.21 -2.52 19.42
N GLY A 94 9.22 -3.31 19.10
CA GLY A 94 9.74 -4.33 20.01
C GLY A 94 9.00 -5.67 19.94
N LEU A 95 8.20 -5.89 18.88
CA LEU A 95 7.61 -7.17 18.52
C LEU A 95 8.59 -7.94 17.64
N GLY A 96 9.42 -8.78 18.26
CA GLY A 96 10.38 -9.62 17.53
C GLY A 96 9.78 -10.94 17.06
N ASP A 97 10.52 -11.65 16.20
CA ASP A 97 10.13 -12.92 15.57
C ASP A 97 9.62 -13.96 16.59
N ARG A 98 10.26 -14.07 17.75
CA ARG A 98 9.83 -15.00 18.80
C ARG A 98 8.40 -14.72 19.29
N THR A 99 8.01 -13.45 19.41
CA THR A 99 6.65 -13.08 19.82
C THR A 99 5.66 -13.40 18.71
N LEU A 100 6.02 -13.13 17.45
CA LEU A 100 5.21 -13.47 16.29
C LEU A 100 5.04 -14.98 16.14
N ASP A 101 6.09 -15.77 16.35
CA ASP A 101 5.98 -17.23 16.30
C ASP A 101 5.05 -17.76 17.40
N THR A 102 5.14 -17.23 18.62
CA THR A 102 4.22 -17.57 19.71
C THR A 102 2.78 -17.24 19.31
N LEU A 103 2.55 -16.08 18.72
CA LEU A 103 1.25 -15.64 18.25
C LEU A 103 0.69 -16.58 17.16
N ARG A 104 1.50 -16.90 16.14
CA ARG A 104 1.14 -17.84 15.06
C ARG A 104 0.77 -19.21 15.57
N LEU A 105 1.58 -19.76 16.49
CA LEU A 105 1.30 -21.06 17.10
C LEU A 105 0.00 -21.05 17.89
N HIS A 106 -0.25 -19.99 18.66
CA HIS A 106 -1.48 -19.85 19.44
C HIS A 106 -2.71 -19.71 18.54
N ALA A 107 -2.62 -18.90 17.49
CA ALA A 107 -3.67 -18.73 16.47
C ALA A 107 -4.04 -20.07 15.82
N ARG A 108 -3.05 -20.83 15.36
CA ARG A 108 -3.25 -22.16 14.76
C ARG A 108 -3.88 -23.16 15.74
N ALA A 109 -3.39 -23.19 16.97
CA ALA A 109 -3.87 -24.14 17.98
C ALA A 109 -5.35 -23.92 18.33
N LYS A 110 -5.82 -22.68 18.27
CA LYS A 110 -7.19 -22.30 18.63
C LYS A 110 -8.10 -21.99 17.43
N GLY A 111 -7.58 -22.01 16.20
CA GLY A 111 -8.34 -21.64 14.99
C GLY A 111 -8.75 -20.18 14.97
N LEU A 112 -7.91 -19.29 15.49
CA LEU A 112 -8.15 -17.84 15.61
C LEU A 112 -7.37 -17.08 14.55
N SER A 113 -7.82 -15.86 14.20
CA SER A 113 -6.98 -14.88 13.53
C SER A 113 -5.85 -14.40 14.44
N LEU A 114 -4.82 -13.79 13.88
CA LEU A 114 -3.72 -13.22 14.68
C LEU A 114 -4.20 -12.12 15.63
N TRP A 115 -5.21 -11.36 15.23
CA TRP A 115 -5.84 -10.33 16.07
C TRP A 115 -6.51 -10.95 17.30
N GLU A 116 -7.34 -11.98 17.12
CA GLU A 116 -8.00 -12.68 18.21
C GLU A 116 -7.02 -13.44 19.10
N ALA A 117 -6.00 -14.05 18.49
CA ALA A 117 -4.92 -14.71 19.20
C ALA A 117 -4.11 -13.75 20.06
N ALA A 118 -3.88 -12.52 19.59
CA ALA A 118 -3.22 -11.48 20.35
C ALA A 118 -4.01 -11.11 21.62
N HIS A 119 -5.31 -10.90 21.50
CA HIS A 119 -6.19 -10.66 22.65
C HIS A 119 -6.21 -11.84 23.62
N SER A 120 -6.27 -13.08 23.10
CA SER A 120 -6.24 -14.30 23.92
C SER A 120 -4.94 -14.42 24.73
N LEU A 121 -3.77 -14.24 24.08
CA LEU A 121 -2.47 -14.29 24.76
C LEU A 121 -2.31 -13.21 25.83
N LEU A 122 -2.82 -12.00 25.60
CA LEU A 122 -2.82 -10.92 26.57
C LEU A 122 -3.71 -11.25 27.78
N SER A 123 -4.89 -11.83 27.55
CA SER A 123 -5.79 -12.23 28.63
C SER A 123 -5.25 -13.41 29.47
N GLU A 124 -4.56 -14.33 28.85
CA GLU A 124 -3.93 -15.49 29.50
C GLU A 124 -2.61 -15.13 30.23
N GLN A 125 -2.07 -13.90 30.03
CA GLN A 125 -0.84 -13.41 30.65
C GLN A 125 0.38 -14.33 30.42
N THR A 126 0.43 -15.00 29.28
CA THR A 126 1.49 -15.97 28.96
C THR A 126 2.75 -15.33 28.35
N LEU A 127 2.64 -14.08 27.93
CA LEU A 127 3.76 -13.33 27.34
C LEU A 127 4.61 -12.64 28.40
N ALA A 128 5.92 -12.51 28.12
CA ALA A 128 6.77 -11.64 28.91
C ALA A 128 6.25 -10.19 28.89
N ALA A 129 6.35 -9.47 30.00
CA ALA A 129 5.76 -8.14 30.17
C ALA A 129 6.11 -7.15 29.03
N ARG A 130 7.37 -7.16 28.56
CA ARG A 130 7.80 -6.31 27.45
C ARG A 130 7.06 -6.64 26.15
N ALA A 131 6.92 -7.91 25.82
CA ALA A 131 6.22 -8.38 24.62
C ALA A 131 4.72 -8.12 24.73
N ALA A 132 4.13 -8.37 25.91
CA ALA A 132 2.73 -8.09 26.18
C ALA A 132 2.41 -6.59 26.01
N ASN A 133 3.24 -5.70 26.58
CA ASN A 133 3.05 -4.26 26.44
C ASN A 133 3.20 -3.79 24.99
N ALA A 134 4.18 -4.33 24.25
CA ALA A 134 4.37 -4.00 22.84
C ALA A 134 3.18 -4.46 21.98
N LEU A 135 2.68 -5.68 22.22
CA LEU A 135 1.52 -6.23 21.51
C LEU A 135 0.27 -5.44 21.84
N LYS A 136 0.01 -5.17 23.13
CA LYS A 136 -1.11 -4.33 23.55
C LYS A 136 -1.05 -2.95 22.91
N GLY A 137 0.12 -2.29 22.93
CA GLY A 137 0.29 -0.96 22.32
C GLY A 137 0.02 -0.96 20.82
N PHE A 138 0.33 -2.05 20.11
CA PHE A 138 -0.02 -2.21 18.69
C PHE A 138 -1.53 -2.37 18.48
N LEU A 139 -2.20 -3.23 19.27
CA LEU A 139 -3.65 -3.39 19.17
C LEU A 139 -4.39 -2.07 19.47
N ASP A 140 -4.00 -1.40 20.55
CA ASP A 140 -4.56 -0.09 20.94
C ASP A 140 -4.33 0.96 19.83
N LEU A 141 -3.19 0.92 19.14
CA LEU A 141 -2.91 1.79 18.00
C LEU A 141 -3.91 1.57 16.86
N ILE A 142 -4.12 0.34 16.45
CA ILE A 142 -5.04 0.01 15.33
C ILE A 142 -6.48 0.42 15.68
N GLU A 143 -6.93 0.15 16.92
CA GLU A 143 -8.26 0.56 17.37
C GLU A 143 -8.42 2.07 17.38
N ARG A 144 -7.42 2.80 17.84
CA ARG A 144 -7.42 4.27 17.81
C ARG A 144 -7.46 4.79 16.38
N LEU A 145 -6.62 4.25 15.47
CA LEU A 145 -6.62 4.65 14.06
C LEU A 145 -7.99 4.46 13.41
N ALA A 146 -8.66 3.36 13.72
CA ALA A 146 -10.01 3.11 13.21
C ALA A 146 -11.05 4.09 13.78
N ALA A 147 -10.97 4.37 15.08
CA ALA A 147 -11.87 5.34 15.72
C ALA A 147 -11.65 6.77 15.17
N ASP A 148 -10.39 7.19 15.05
CA ASP A 148 -10.02 8.52 14.57
C ASP A 148 -10.32 8.73 13.08
N SER A 149 -10.38 7.64 12.30
CA SER A 149 -10.70 7.66 10.86
C SER A 149 -12.20 7.57 10.58
N ALA A 150 -13.02 7.23 11.58
CA ALA A 150 -14.45 7.03 11.40
C ALA A 150 -15.15 8.31 10.93
N GLY A 151 -15.89 8.23 9.83
CA GLY A 151 -16.65 9.35 9.27
C GLY A 151 -15.83 10.37 8.45
N LEU A 152 -14.52 10.18 8.33
CA LEU A 152 -13.68 10.98 7.45
C LEU A 152 -13.86 10.57 5.99
N SER A 153 -13.56 11.47 5.05
CA SER A 153 -13.46 11.13 3.64
C SER A 153 -12.35 10.12 3.38
N LEU A 154 -12.40 9.40 2.27
CA LEU A 154 -11.45 8.33 1.96
C LEU A 154 -9.98 8.81 2.00
N GLY A 155 -9.69 9.98 1.42
CA GLY A 155 -8.36 10.58 1.46
C GLY A 155 -7.92 10.98 2.87
N GLU A 156 -8.82 11.56 3.68
CA GLU A 156 -8.55 11.92 5.06
C GLU A 156 -8.30 10.67 5.93
N GLN A 157 -9.03 9.56 5.70
CA GLN A 157 -8.77 8.30 6.38
C GLN A 157 -7.34 7.79 6.11
N ALA A 158 -6.92 7.81 4.85
CA ALA A 158 -5.57 7.40 4.49
C ALA A 158 -4.51 8.29 5.16
N GLU A 159 -4.68 9.60 5.09
CA GLU A 159 -3.78 10.57 5.70
C GLU A 159 -3.69 10.37 7.22
N GLN A 160 -4.84 10.22 7.91
CA GLN A 160 -4.91 9.95 9.34
C GLN A 160 -4.20 8.66 9.73
N VAL A 161 -4.39 7.58 8.96
CA VAL A 161 -3.75 6.29 9.22
C VAL A 161 -2.23 6.36 9.00
N LEU A 162 -1.76 7.02 7.94
CA LEU A 162 -0.33 7.13 7.66
C LEU A 162 0.41 7.97 8.72
N HIS A 163 -0.19 9.08 9.14
CA HIS A 163 0.36 9.91 10.22
C HIS A 163 0.27 9.21 11.58
N GLY A 164 -0.91 8.73 11.95
CA GLY A 164 -1.17 8.15 13.25
C GLY A 164 -0.43 6.84 13.52
N SER A 165 -0.11 6.06 12.47
CA SER A 165 0.72 4.85 12.57
C SER A 165 2.19 5.15 12.85
N GLY A 166 2.65 6.37 12.59
CA GLY A 166 4.04 6.80 12.65
C GLY A 166 4.87 6.39 11.42
N LEU A 167 4.25 5.86 10.35
CA LEU A 167 4.95 5.39 9.17
C LEU A 167 5.66 6.51 8.42
N LEU A 168 5.02 7.67 8.28
CA LEU A 168 5.63 8.86 7.65
C LEU A 168 6.85 9.34 8.42
N GLU A 169 6.74 9.48 9.75
CA GLU A 169 7.87 9.90 10.60
C GLU A 169 9.00 8.87 10.61
N PHE A 170 8.67 7.58 10.55
CA PHE A 170 9.65 6.51 10.45
C PHE A 170 10.52 6.69 9.21
N HIS A 171 9.91 6.96 8.05
CA HIS A 171 10.67 7.18 6.81
C HIS A 171 11.37 8.53 6.76
N ARG A 172 10.81 9.62 7.32
CA ARG A 172 11.47 10.93 7.42
C ARG A 172 12.75 10.89 8.26
N ASN A 173 12.74 10.09 9.33
CA ASN A 173 13.86 9.97 10.24
C ASN A 173 14.90 8.93 9.79
N ASP A 174 14.62 8.19 8.71
CA ASP A 174 15.56 7.22 8.16
C ASP A 174 16.69 7.98 7.44
N LYS A 175 17.93 7.83 7.92
CA LYS A 175 19.13 8.50 7.38
C LYS A 175 19.62 7.88 6.05
N ILE A 176 18.84 6.99 5.46
CA ILE A 176 19.19 6.32 4.21
C ILE A 176 18.86 7.27 3.03
N GLU A 177 19.71 7.27 2.02
CA GLU A 177 19.67 8.13 0.80
C GLU A 177 18.33 8.19 0.05
N LYS A 178 17.38 7.30 0.38
CA LYS A 178 16.06 7.19 -0.27
C LYS A 178 14.88 7.59 0.64
N SER A 179 15.13 8.22 1.78
CA SER A 179 14.05 8.58 2.72
C SER A 179 13.04 9.55 2.10
N ASP A 180 13.50 10.58 1.41
CA ASP A 180 12.63 11.57 0.77
C ASP A 180 11.73 10.93 -0.30
N ALA A 181 12.29 10.05 -1.13
CA ALA A 181 11.51 9.34 -2.15
C ALA A 181 10.42 8.42 -1.54
N ARG A 182 10.66 7.84 -0.37
CA ARG A 182 9.64 7.03 0.31
C ARG A 182 8.51 7.88 0.88
N VAL A 183 8.85 9.04 1.44
CA VAL A 183 7.86 10.01 1.92
C VAL A 183 7.01 10.51 0.75
N GLU A 184 7.63 10.93 -0.36
CA GLU A 184 6.91 11.31 -1.58
C GLU A 184 5.97 10.20 -2.08
N ASN A 185 6.40 8.94 -2.05
CA ASN A 185 5.57 7.81 -2.43
C ASN A 185 4.35 7.65 -1.50
N LEU A 186 4.53 7.84 -0.18
CA LEU A 186 3.43 7.77 0.78
C LEU A 186 2.43 8.92 0.62
N GLU A 187 2.93 10.13 0.36
CA GLU A 187 2.10 11.31 0.05
C GLU A 187 1.32 11.09 -1.25
N GLU A 188 1.96 10.51 -2.28
CA GLU A 188 1.30 10.15 -3.52
C GLU A 188 0.24 9.04 -3.33
N LEU A 189 0.45 8.10 -2.42
CA LEU A 189 -0.60 7.14 -2.05
C LEU A 189 -1.84 7.85 -1.48
N VAL A 190 -1.66 8.86 -0.63
CA VAL A 190 -2.79 9.66 -0.11
C VAL A 190 -3.53 10.35 -1.25
N ASN A 191 -2.80 10.89 -2.24
CA ASN A 191 -3.40 11.50 -3.43
C ASN A 191 -4.20 10.48 -4.25
N ALA A 192 -3.63 9.27 -4.44
CA ALA A 192 -4.32 8.17 -5.13
C ALA A 192 -5.64 7.80 -4.45
N VAL A 193 -5.61 7.66 -3.12
CA VAL A 193 -6.81 7.36 -2.31
C VAL A 193 -7.84 8.48 -2.41
N ARG A 194 -7.40 9.75 -2.35
CA ARG A 194 -8.26 10.93 -2.42
C ARG A 194 -8.97 11.06 -3.77
N ASN A 195 -8.27 10.73 -4.84
CA ASN A 195 -8.77 10.84 -6.21
C ASN A 195 -9.47 9.57 -6.71
N TYR A 196 -9.54 8.52 -5.87
CA TYR A 196 -10.17 7.26 -6.24
C TYR A 196 -11.68 7.42 -6.42
N GLU A 197 -12.18 7.11 -7.60
CA GLU A 197 -13.61 7.12 -7.91
C GLU A 197 -14.23 5.77 -7.50
N HIS A 198 -14.97 5.80 -6.40
CA HIS A 198 -15.67 4.63 -5.90
C HIS A 198 -16.92 4.33 -6.74
N ASP A 199 -17.05 3.08 -7.18
CA ASP A 199 -18.26 2.57 -7.85
C ASP A 199 -19.15 1.80 -6.84
N PRO A 200 -20.27 2.40 -6.39
CA PRO A 200 -21.16 1.75 -5.43
C PRO A 200 -21.80 0.45 -5.95
N ALA A 201 -21.87 0.25 -7.28
CA ALA A 201 -22.44 -0.96 -7.88
C ALA A 201 -21.62 -2.22 -7.57
N ARG A 202 -20.37 -2.09 -7.12
CA ARG A 202 -19.51 -3.22 -6.72
C ARG A 202 -19.82 -3.78 -5.34
N GLY A 203 -20.69 -3.14 -4.56
CA GLY A 203 -21.13 -3.64 -3.24
C GLY A 203 -20.07 -3.61 -2.14
N LEU A 204 -18.92 -2.98 -2.38
CA LEU A 204 -17.85 -2.76 -1.39
C LEU A 204 -17.95 -1.35 -0.82
N ASP A 205 -17.53 -1.14 0.41
CA ASP A 205 -17.29 0.19 0.94
C ASP A 205 -16.11 0.86 0.19
N PRO A 206 -15.99 2.21 0.22
CA PRO A 206 -14.97 2.93 -0.54
C PRO A 206 -13.53 2.49 -0.25
N MET A 207 -13.18 2.22 1.02
CA MET A 207 -11.83 1.79 1.40
C MET A 207 -11.55 0.38 0.89
N SER A 208 -12.45 -0.56 1.09
CA SER A 208 -12.31 -1.94 0.58
C SER A 208 -12.23 -1.98 -0.95
N SER A 209 -12.98 -1.11 -1.63
CA SER A 209 -12.95 -0.97 -3.08
C SER A 209 -11.59 -0.46 -3.57
N PHE A 210 -11.04 0.58 -2.92
CA PHE A 210 -9.69 1.07 -3.22
C PHE A 210 -8.61 -0.01 -2.97
N LEU A 211 -8.67 -0.70 -1.83
CA LEU A 211 -7.71 -1.75 -1.49
C LEU A 211 -7.73 -2.93 -2.47
N ALA A 212 -8.92 -3.28 -2.98
CA ALA A 212 -9.07 -4.29 -4.04
C ALA A 212 -8.49 -3.79 -5.37
N HIS A 213 -8.68 -2.50 -5.71
CA HIS A 213 -8.06 -1.87 -6.87
C HIS A 213 -6.53 -1.92 -6.77
N ALA A 214 -5.95 -1.45 -5.67
CA ALA A 214 -4.50 -1.46 -5.45
C ALA A 214 -3.89 -2.88 -5.50
N ALA A 215 -4.62 -3.89 -5.01
CA ALA A 215 -4.19 -5.29 -5.07
C ALA A 215 -4.15 -5.82 -6.51
N ARG A 216 -5.12 -5.44 -7.34
CA ARG A 216 -5.16 -5.80 -8.76
C ARG A 216 -4.00 -5.16 -9.52
N GLU A 217 -3.77 -3.86 -9.34
CA GLU A 217 -2.67 -3.13 -9.96
C GLU A 217 -1.29 -3.75 -9.58
N ALA A 218 -1.13 -4.17 -8.33
CA ALA A 218 0.08 -4.87 -7.88
C ALA A 218 0.21 -6.29 -8.44
N GLY A 219 -0.91 -6.94 -8.78
CA GLY A 219 -0.96 -8.33 -9.26
C GLY A 219 -0.85 -8.50 -10.77
N GLU A 220 -1.01 -7.43 -11.56
CA GLU A 220 -0.86 -7.52 -13.02
C GLU A 220 0.60 -7.76 -13.39
N ALA A 221 0.82 -8.79 -14.22
CA ALA A 221 2.16 -9.19 -14.63
C ALA A 221 2.82 -8.09 -15.47
N GLU A 222 4.11 -7.85 -15.24
CA GLU A 222 4.92 -7.07 -16.19
C GLU A 222 4.91 -7.76 -17.57
N ALA A 223 4.89 -6.95 -18.62
CA ALA A 223 5.00 -7.44 -19.99
C ALA A 223 6.27 -8.30 -20.17
N GLU A 224 6.15 -9.42 -20.86
CA GLU A 224 7.26 -10.32 -21.15
C GLU A 224 8.35 -9.61 -21.98
N ALA A 225 9.60 -10.09 -21.88
CA ALA A 225 10.75 -9.40 -22.50
C ALA A 225 10.65 -9.22 -24.02
N TRP A 226 9.83 -10.06 -24.69
CA TRP A 226 9.60 -10.06 -26.12
C TRP A 226 8.36 -9.26 -26.57
N GLU A 227 7.55 -8.78 -25.63
CA GLU A 227 6.38 -7.95 -25.94
C GLU A 227 6.78 -6.52 -26.32
N ASP A 228 6.03 -5.94 -27.26
CA ASP A 228 6.15 -4.53 -27.65
C ASP A 228 5.52 -3.64 -26.57
N ARG A 229 6.35 -2.94 -25.80
CA ARG A 229 5.94 -2.22 -24.58
C ARG A 229 6.59 -0.85 -24.44
N VAL A 230 5.91 0.07 -23.77
CA VAL A 230 6.44 1.36 -23.35
C VAL A 230 7.45 1.17 -22.21
N GLN A 231 8.51 1.97 -22.19
CA GLN A 231 9.58 1.97 -21.19
C GLN A 231 9.48 3.18 -20.26
#